data_52ed0539ead257a27a7cd78370bbb79b
#
_entry.id   52ed0539ead257a27a7cd78370bbb79b
#
_cell.length_a   1.000
_cell.length_b   1.000
_cell.length_c   1.000
_cell.angle_alpha   90.00
_cell.angle_beta   90.00
_cell.angle_gamma   90.00
#
_symmetry.space_group_name_H-M   'P 1'
#
loop_
_entity.id
_entity.type
_entity.pdbx_description
1 polymer ?
#
loop_
_entity_poly.entity_id
_entity_poly.type
_entity_poly.pdbx_seq_one_letter_code
_entity_poly.pdbx_strand_id
1 'polypeptide(L)'
;MSDSDMENKTFLHYDSISYKGSEKKEEISMDALQIANSFPMWIACGVAVVLVIVQALIFIKKAIDAAPEVGVTKEQVNKAIKSSALTSIGPSIVVLSGMLSLLVTVGGPMGWMRLSFIGSVMFESIAAGIGTGAVGVQLGVDELTPLALTMAVWTMILGSVGWII
;
A
#
# COMPACT_ATOMS: atom_id res chain seq x y z
N MET A 1 -32.23 22.91 -42.79
CA MET A 1 -31.27 22.53 -41.76
C MET A 1 -30.38 21.52 -42.44
N SER A 2 -29.10 21.88 -42.65
CA SER A 2 -28.17 21.06 -43.45
C SER A 2 -27.71 19.85 -42.64
N ASP A 3 -27.43 18.72 -43.32
CA ASP A 3 -26.87 17.50 -42.70
C ASP A 3 -25.60 17.80 -41.92
N SER A 4 -24.77 18.73 -42.40
CA SER A 4 -23.57 19.21 -41.73
C SER A 4 -23.80 19.86 -40.36
N ASP A 5 -24.97 20.51 -40.14
CA ASP A 5 -25.32 21.12 -38.86
C ASP A 5 -25.75 20.09 -37.81
N MET A 6 -26.36 18.98 -38.24
CA MET A 6 -26.71 17.89 -37.36
C MET A 6 -25.48 17.06 -36.93
N GLU A 7 -24.59 16.81 -37.86
CA GLU A 7 -23.36 16.06 -37.64
C GLU A 7 -22.43 16.82 -36.64
N ASN A 8 -22.31 18.14 -36.83
CA ASN A 8 -21.53 19.00 -35.95
C ASN A 8 -22.14 19.09 -34.52
N LYS A 9 -23.47 19.17 -34.40
CA LYS A 9 -24.12 19.15 -33.07
C LYS A 9 -24.00 17.81 -32.39
N THR A 10 -24.03 16.71 -33.10
CA THR A 10 -23.84 15.36 -32.54
C THR A 10 -22.40 15.17 -32.05
N PHE A 11 -21.43 15.64 -32.83
CA PHE A 11 -20.02 15.59 -32.46
C PHE A 11 -19.74 16.44 -31.19
N LEU A 12 -20.23 17.68 -31.14
CA LEU A 12 -20.07 18.55 -29.96
C LEU A 12 -20.78 18.00 -28.72
N HIS A 13 -21.89 17.31 -28.89
CA HIS A 13 -22.61 16.68 -27.79
C HIS A 13 -21.86 15.45 -27.26
N TYR A 14 -21.29 14.63 -28.16
CA TYR A 14 -20.45 13.49 -27.78
C TYR A 14 -19.18 13.93 -27.06
N ASP A 15 -18.48 14.94 -27.56
CA ASP A 15 -17.31 15.52 -26.91
C ASP A 15 -17.62 16.08 -25.51
N SER A 16 -18.73 16.78 -25.36
CA SER A 16 -19.15 17.33 -24.07
C SER A 16 -19.49 16.23 -23.04
N ILE A 17 -20.09 15.12 -23.47
CA ILE A 17 -20.37 13.97 -22.60
C ILE A 17 -19.08 13.26 -22.22
N SER A 18 -18.16 13.08 -23.18
CA SER A 18 -16.85 12.45 -22.95
C SER A 18 -16.01 13.27 -21.96
N TYR A 19 -15.94 14.58 -22.15
CA TYR A 19 -15.22 15.51 -21.27
C TYR A 19 -15.79 15.52 -19.85
N LYS A 20 -17.12 15.59 -19.72
CA LYS A 20 -17.79 15.57 -18.41
C LYS A 20 -17.66 14.23 -17.69
N GLY A 21 -17.57 13.14 -18.45
CA GLY A 21 -17.26 11.80 -17.93
C GLY A 21 -15.83 11.69 -17.41
N SER A 22 -14.88 12.33 -18.09
CA SER A 22 -13.46 12.39 -17.66
C SER A 22 -13.29 13.23 -16.40
N GLU A 23 -13.86 14.44 -16.33
CA GLU A 23 -13.82 15.27 -15.12
C GLU A 23 -14.40 14.56 -13.90
N LYS A 24 -15.55 13.90 -14.07
CA LYS A 24 -16.19 13.16 -12.98
C LYS A 24 -15.37 11.97 -12.50
N LYS A 25 -14.67 11.30 -13.40
CA LYS A 25 -13.76 10.20 -13.04
C LYS A 25 -12.55 10.72 -12.26
N GLU A 26 -11.95 11.80 -12.72
CA GLU A 26 -10.81 12.43 -12.07
C GLU A 26 -11.17 12.95 -10.66
N GLU A 27 -12.35 13.55 -10.50
CA GLU A 27 -12.88 13.98 -9.21
C GLU A 27 -13.09 12.80 -8.25
N ILE A 28 -13.66 11.68 -8.72
CA ILE A 28 -13.85 10.45 -7.93
C ILE A 28 -12.51 9.81 -7.55
N SER A 29 -11.54 9.83 -8.44
CA SER A 29 -10.19 9.30 -8.20
C SER A 29 -9.43 10.11 -7.15
N MET A 30 -9.47 11.44 -7.25
CA MET A 30 -8.89 12.32 -6.23
C MET A 30 -9.56 12.13 -4.87
N ASP A 31 -10.88 11.92 -4.83
CA ASP A 31 -11.61 11.65 -3.60
C ASP A 31 -11.16 10.34 -2.93
N ALA A 32 -10.94 9.27 -3.71
CA ALA A 32 -10.44 7.99 -3.19
C ALA A 32 -9.05 8.12 -2.55
N LEU A 33 -8.11 8.81 -3.20
CA LEU A 33 -6.77 9.04 -2.66
C LEU A 33 -6.77 10.02 -1.48
N GLN A 34 -7.66 11.02 -1.47
CA GLN A 34 -7.83 11.91 -0.33
C GLN A 34 -8.35 11.15 0.89
N ILE A 35 -9.31 10.24 0.72
CA ILE A 35 -9.79 9.36 1.78
C ILE A 35 -8.65 8.46 2.27
N ALA A 36 -7.90 7.83 1.37
CA ALA A 36 -6.77 6.96 1.69
C ALA A 36 -5.65 7.68 2.46
N ASN A 37 -5.45 8.97 2.22
CA ASN A 37 -4.44 9.80 2.90
C ASN A 37 -5.02 10.69 4.01
N SER A 38 -6.27 10.49 4.40
CA SER A 38 -6.94 11.29 5.44
C SER A 38 -6.28 11.12 6.81
N PHE A 39 -6.42 12.13 7.65
CA PHE A 39 -5.86 12.13 9.01
C PHE A 39 -6.33 10.94 9.88
N PRO A 40 -7.61 10.52 9.88
CA PRO A 40 -8.03 9.31 10.57
C PRO A 40 -7.32 8.05 10.09
N MET A 41 -7.03 7.94 8.78
CA MET A 41 -6.32 6.80 8.21
C MET A 41 -4.86 6.78 8.69
N TRP A 42 -4.20 7.94 8.78
CA TRP A 42 -2.86 8.05 9.36
C TRP A 42 -2.80 7.63 10.83
N ILE A 43 -3.82 7.99 11.62
CA ILE A 43 -3.90 7.56 13.02
C ILE A 43 -4.09 6.04 13.11
N ALA A 44 -5.05 5.48 12.39
CA ALA A 44 -5.35 4.06 12.43
C ALA A 44 -4.14 3.20 12.01
N CYS A 45 -3.51 3.55 10.89
CA CYS A 45 -2.31 2.86 10.41
C CYS A 45 -1.10 3.10 11.32
N GLY A 46 -0.95 4.31 11.87
CA GLY A 46 0.13 4.65 12.81
C GLY A 46 0.08 3.86 14.10
N VAL A 47 -1.10 3.64 14.69
CA VAL A 47 -1.26 2.79 15.87
C VAL A 47 -0.78 1.36 15.56
N ALA A 48 -1.14 0.82 14.41
CA ALA A 48 -0.71 -0.50 13.99
C ALA A 48 0.83 -0.60 13.86
N VAL A 49 1.47 0.40 13.25
CA VAL A 49 2.95 0.46 13.13
C VAL A 49 3.62 0.56 14.50
N VAL A 50 3.09 1.36 15.42
CA VAL A 50 3.60 1.45 16.80
C VAL A 50 3.54 0.10 17.50
N LEU A 51 2.47 -0.66 17.34
CA LEU A 51 2.34 -2.02 17.90
C LEU A 51 3.46 -2.94 17.38
N VAL A 52 3.77 -2.90 16.08
CA VAL A 52 4.86 -3.70 15.49
C VAL A 52 6.22 -3.29 16.07
N ILE A 53 6.47 -1.99 16.22
CA ILE A 53 7.72 -1.50 16.81
C ILE A 53 7.86 -1.99 18.25
N VAL A 54 6.80 -1.88 19.06
CA VAL A 54 6.80 -2.35 20.46
C VAL A 54 7.05 -3.87 20.50
N GLN A 55 6.39 -4.63 19.63
CA GLN A 55 6.61 -6.08 19.51
C GLN A 55 8.06 -6.40 19.16
N ALA A 56 8.65 -5.72 18.19
CA ALA A 56 10.04 -5.91 17.80
C ALA A 56 11.01 -5.63 18.95
N LEU A 57 10.80 -4.55 19.71
CA LEU A 57 11.61 -4.23 20.86
C LEU A 57 11.52 -5.27 21.98
N ILE A 58 10.30 -5.81 22.23
CA ILE A 58 10.10 -6.89 23.19
C ILE A 58 10.86 -8.16 22.76
N PHE A 59 10.80 -8.53 21.47
CA PHE A 59 11.53 -9.69 20.97
C PHE A 59 13.05 -9.51 21.05
N ILE A 60 13.58 -8.35 20.68
CA ILE A 60 14.99 -8.04 20.78
C ILE A 60 15.45 -8.18 22.24
N LYS A 61 14.71 -7.60 23.18
CA LYS A 61 15.03 -7.71 24.61
C LYS A 61 15.04 -9.18 25.07
N LYS A 62 13.98 -9.93 24.77
CA LYS A 62 13.90 -11.35 25.13
C LYS A 62 15.03 -12.18 24.53
N ALA A 63 15.41 -11.92 23.28
CA ALA A 63 16.52 -12.61 22.64
C ALA A 63 17.86 -12.31 23.31
N ILE A 64 18.12 -11.06 23.71
CA ILE A 64 19.32 -10.67 24.43
C ILE A 64 19.35 -11.31 25.83
N ASP A 65 18.23 -11.32 26.53
CA ASP A 65 18.12 -11.91 27.88
C ASP A 65 18.31 -13.45 27.85
N ALA A 66 17.84 -14.12 26.80
CA ALA A 66 17.99 -15.57 26.64
C ALA A 66 19.39 -16.00 26.11
N ALA A 67 20.16 -15.10 25.52
CA ALA A 67 21.46 -15.44 24.91
C ALA A 67 22.43 -16.15 25.86
N PRO A 68 22.58 -15.77 27.16
CA PRO A 68 23.45 -16.48 28.10
C PRO A 68 23.01 -17.92 28.37
N GLU A 69 21.71 -18.20 28.37
CA GLU A 69 21.15 -19.55 28.65
C GLU A 69 21.55 -20.57 27.58
N VAL A 70 21.75 -20.10 26.34
CA VAL A 70 22.21 -20.91 25.21
C VAL A 70 23.71 -20.81 24.96
N GLY A 71 24.47 -20.23 25.90
CA GLY A 71 25.94 -20.13 25.84
C GLY A 71 26.48 -19.04 24.91
N VAL A 72 25.64 -18.10 24.47
CA VAL A 72 26.07 -16.98 23.61
C VAL A 72 26.61 -15.83 24.47
N THR A 73 27.83 -15.39 24.16
CA THR A 73 28.49 -14.31 24.91
C THR A 73 27.95 -12.94 24.48
N LYS A 74 28.06 -11.93 25.38
CA LYS A 74 27.70 -10.54 25.08
C LYS A 74 28.43 -9.98 23.86
N GLU A 75 29.66 -10.39 23.63
CA GLU A 75 30.46 -9.98 22.48
C GLU A 75 29.86 -10.53 21.19
N GLN A 76 29.44 -11.81 21.18
CA GLN A 76 28.76 -12.45 20.04
C GLN A 76 27.41 -11.78 19.75
N VAL A 77 26.64 -11.44 20.80
CA VAL A 77 25.36 -10.70 20.62
C VAL A 77 25.62 -9.35 19.97
N ASN A 78 26.58 -8.56 20.45
CA ASN A 78 26.91 -7.27 19.87
C ASN A 78 27.40 -7.37 18.42
N LYS A 79 28.20 -8.39 18.12
CA LYS A 79 28.65 -8.66 16.74
C LYS A 79 27.49 -9.03 15.83
N ALA A 80 26.56 -9.87 16.31
CA ALA A 80 25.37 -10.25 15.59
C ALA A 80 24.47 -9.03 15.29
N ILE A 81 24.22 -8.18 16.28
CA ILE A 81 23.42 -6.95 16.11
C ILE A 81 24.05 -6.03 15.06
N LYS A 82 25.36 -5.77 15.15
CA LYS A 82 26.06 -4.92 14.18
C LYS A 82 26.02 -5.51 12.75
N SER A 83 26.27 -6.82 12.64
CA SER A 83 26.24 -7.52 11.35
C SER A 83 24.84 -7.49 10.75
N SER A 84 23.81 -7.79 11.52
CA SER A 84 22.41 -7.77 11.07
C SER A 84 21.97 -6.37 10.65
N ALA A 85 22.33 -5.34 11.40
CA ALA A 85 22.01 -3.95 11.04
C ALA A 85 22.64 -3.56 9.69
N LEU A 86 23.90 -3.94 9.48
CA LEU A 86 24.59 -3.64 8.22
C LEU A 86 24.00 -4.39 7.02
N THR A 87 23.71 -5.67 7.19
CA THR A 87 23.13 -6.50 6.11
C THR A 87 21.67 -6.14 5.79
N SER A 88 20.96 -5.50 6.72
CA SER A 88 19.57 -5.05 6.52
C SER A 88 19.45 -3.79 5.63
N ILE A 89 20.54 -3.06 5.41
CA ILE A 89 20.51 -1.80 4.60
C ILE A 89 20.02 -2.07 3.18
N GLY A 90 20.56 -3.09 2.52
CA GLY A 90 20.18 -3.43 1.14
C GLY A 90 18.68 -3.74 0.99
N PRO A 91 18.16 -4.75 1.72
CA PRO A 91 16.72 -5.05 1.71
C PRO A 91 15.84 -3.85 2.08
N SER A 92 16.26 -3.00 3.03
CA SER A 92 15.51 -1.81 3.43
C SER A 92 15.34 -0.80 2.28
N ILE A 93 16.37 -0.60 1.47
CA ILE A 93 16.30 0.29 0.29
C ILE A 93 15.27 -0.25 -0.73
N VAL A 94 15.24 -1.57 -0.95
CA VAL A 94 14.28 -2.20 -1.85
C VAL A 94 12.84 -2.02 -1.34
N VAL A 95 12.61 -2.23 -0.04
CA VAL A 95 11.29 -2.03 0.58
C VAL A 95 10.86 -0.57 0.49
N LEU A 96 11.77 0.40 0.74
CA LEU A 96 11.46 1.82 0.60
C LEU A 96 11.09 2.20 -0.84
N SER A 97 11.79 1.65 -1.84
CA SER A 97 11.47 1.90 -3.25
C SER A 97 10.07 1.37 -3.61
N GLY A 98 9.74 0.18 -3.13
CA GLY A 98 8.41 -0.38 -3.34
C GLY A 98 7.30 0.34 -2.56
N MET A 99 7.63 0.89 -1.38
CA MET A 99 6.71 1.74 -0.63
C MET A 99 6.27 2.96 -1.45
N LEU A 100 7.19 3.59 -2.20
CA LEU A 100 6.86 4.71 -3.09
C LEU A 100 5.82 4.30 -4.15
N SER A 101 5.92 3.09 -4.72
CA SER A 101 4.93 2.57 -5.66
C SER A 101 3.55 2.39 -5.03
N LEU A 102 3.49 1.80 -3.84
CA LEU A 102 2.22 1.61 -3.12
C LEU A 102 1.61 2.94 -2.64
N LEU A 103 2.44 3.92 -2.29
CA LEU A 103 1.99 5.24 -1.86
C LEU A 103 1.15 5.93 -2.94
N VAL A 104 1.57 5.82 -4.21
CA VAL A 104 0.85 6.44 -5.35
C VAL A 104 -0.40 5.66 -5.73
N THR A 105 -0.46 4.36 -5.45
CA THR A 105 -1.55 3.48 -5.91
C THR A 105 -2.63 3.23 -4.88
N VAL A 106 -2.30 3.09 -3.59
CA VAL A 106 -3.26 2.77 -2.53
C VAL A 106 -3.23 3.74 -1.35
N GLY A 107 -2.37 4.76 -1.41
CA GLY A 107 -2.20 5.76 -0.37
C GLY A 107 -1.07 5.47 0.62
N GLY A 108 -0.52 6.56 1.18
CA GLY A 108 0.65 6.52 2.06
C GLY A 108 0.47 5.71 3.34
N PRO A 109 -0.57 5.98 4.15
CA PRO A 109 -0.78 5.30 5.43
C PRO A 109 -0.91 3.78 5.28
N MET A 110 -1.69 3.35 4.27
CA MET A 110 -1.92 1.93 4.01
C MET A 110 -0.65 1.24 3.52
N GLY A 111 0.07 1.83 2.57
CA GLY A 111 1.33 1.29 2.07
C GLY A 111 2.37 1.16 3.19
N TRP A 112 2.50 2.19 4.04
CA TRP A 112 3.42 2.17 5.17
C TRP A 112 3.07 1.09 6.19
N MET A 113 1.83 1.01 6.62
CA MET A 113 1.36 -0.01 7.55
C MET A 113 1.59 -1.42 7.00
N ARG A 114 1.15 -1.69 5.78
CA ARG A 114 1.24 -3.02 5.16
C ARG A 114 2.68 -3.51 5.02
N LEU A 115 3.58 -2.66 4.57
CA LEU A 115 5.00 -3.00 4.46
C LEU A 115 5.69 -3.16 5.82
N SER A 116 5.21 -2.49 6.87
CA SER A 116 5.70 -2.70 8.24
C SER A 116 5.31 -4.06 8.81
N PHE A 117 4.17 -4.63 8.39
CA PHE A 117 3.71 -5.94 8.85
C PHE A 117 4.32 -7.10 8.06
N ILE A 118 4.28 -7.05 6.74
CA ILE A 118 4.65 -8.17 5.86
C ILE A 118 6.01 -7.93 5.20
N GLY A 119 6.34 -6.68 4.89
CA GLY A 119 7.61 -6.30 4.26
C GLY A 119 7.76 -6.80 2.81
N SER A 120 6.70 -7.28 2.18
CA SER A 120 6.72 -7.80 0.81
C SER A 120 5.95 -6.91 -0.15
N VAL A 121 6.67 -6.03 -0.84
CA VAL A 121 6.10 -5.16 -1.88
C VAL A 121 5.41 -5.95 -2.98
N MET A 122 6.02 -7.06 -3.41
CA MET A 122 5.47 -7.91 -4.47
C MET A 122 4.10 -8.49 -4.06
N PHE A 123 3.99 -9.04 -2.86
CA PHE A 123 2.73 -9.57 -2.36
C PHE A 123 1.65 -8.49 -2.31
N GLU A 124 1.96 -7.33 -1.72
CA GLU A 124 1.01 -6.23 -1.58
C GLU A 124 0.53 -5.69 -2.93
N SER A 125 1.45 -5.53 -3.89
CA SER A 125 1.10 -5.06 -5.23
C SER A 125 0.22 -6.06 -5.99
N ILE A 126 0.51 -7.35 -5.90
CA ILE A 126 -0.28 -8.42 -6.54
C ILE A 126 -1.67 -8.49 -5.89
N ALA A 127 -1.73 -8.50 -4.56
CA ALA A 127 -2.99 -8.55 -3.83
C ALA A 127 -3.89 -7.33 -4.11
N ALA A 128 -3.30 -6.12 -4.11
CA ALA A 128 -4.01 -4.91 -4.49
C ALA A 128 -4.53 -4.98 -5.93
N GLY A 129 -3.69 -5.42 -6.89
CA GLY A 129 -4.06 -5.59 -8.29
C GLY A 129 -5.19 -6.60 -8.51
N ILE A 130 -5.20 -7.72 -7.77
CA ILE A 130 -6.30 -8.69 -7.80
C ILE A 130 -7.58 -8.04 -7.27
N GLY A 131 -7.50 -7.29 -6.17
CA GLY A 131 -8.64 -6.61 -5.57
C GLY A 131 -9.26 -5.57 -6.50
N THR A 132 -8.46 -4.70 -7.10
CA THR A 132 -8.94 -3.69 -8.06
C THR A 132 -9.45 -4.33 -9.35
N GLY A 133 -8.77 -5.37 -9.84
CA GLY A 133 -9.17 -6.12 -11.04
C GLY A 133 -10.53 -6.80 -10.92
N ALA A 134 -10.93 -7.22 -9.70
CA ALA A 134 -12.25 -7.79 -9.45
C ALA A 134 -13.41 -6.81 -9.70
N VAL A 135 -13.15 -5.52 -9.69
CA VAL A 135 -14.11 -4.45 -10.00
C VAL A 135 -13.80 -3.73 -11.33
N GLY A 136 -12.96 -4.35 -12.17
CA GLY A 136 -12.65 -3.86 -13.51
C GLY A 136 -11.71 -2.67 -13.56
N VAL A 137 -10.94 -2.40 -12.49
CA VAL A 137 -9.95 -1.30 -12.40
C VAL A 137 -8.53 -1.88 -12.43
N GLN A 138 -7.72 -1.46 -13.38
CA GLN A 138 -6.33 -1.86 -13.47
C GLN A 138 -5.46 -0.96 -12.59
N LEU A 139 -4.90 -1.51 -11.51
CA LEU A 139 -4.10 -0.76 -10.54
C LEU A 139 -2.88 -0.08 -11.20
N GLY A 140 -2.74 1.22 -10.97
CA GLY A 140 -1.62 2.01 -11.51
C GLY A 140 -1.78 2.45 -12.97
N VAL A 141 -2.87 2.05 -13.65
CA VAL A 141 -3.20 2.44 -15.03
C VAL A 141 -4.51 3.21 -15.07
N ASP A 142 -5.57 2.61 -14.49
CA ASP A 142 -6.87 3.25 -14.41
C ASP A 142 -7.00 4.13 -13.17
N GLU A 143 -7.95 5.05 -13.21
CA GLU A 143 -8.28 5.87 -12.05
C GLU A 143 -8.84 5.04 -10.90
N LEU A 144 -8.29 5.27 -9.71
CA LEU A 144 -8.69 4.54 -8.52
C LEU A 144 -10.04 5.03 -8.00
N THR A 145 -11.04 4.15 -8.01
CA THR A 145 -12.34 4.44 -7.41
C THR A 145 -12.37 4.06 -5.92
N PRO A 146 -13.27 4.65 -5.09
CA PRO A 146 -13.41 4.26 -3.69
C PRO A 146 -13.72 2.77 -3.51
N LEU A 147 -14.49 2.18 -4.43
CA LEU A 147 -14.77 0.75 -4.42
C LEU A 147 -13.51 -0.08 -4.72
N ALA A 148 -12.73 0.30 -5.74
CA ALA A 148 -11.48 -0.37 -6.08
C ALA A 148 -10.45 -0.29 -4.94
N LEU A 149 -10.33 0.87 -4.29
CA LEU A 149 -9.50 1.04 -3.09
C LEU A 149 -9.94 0.09 -1.97
N THR A 150 -11.24 0.01 -1.69
CA THR A 150 -11.79 -0.88 -0.67
C THR A 150 -11.48 -2.35 -0.99
N MET A 151 -11.65 -2.77 -2.24
CA MET A 151 -11.36 -4.13 -2.69
C MET A 151 -9.86 -4.44 -2.60
N ALA A 152 -8.99 -3.50 -2.97
CA ALA A 152 -7.54 -3.64 -2.81
C ALA A 152 -7.17 -3.89 -1.34
N VAL A 153 -7.66 -3.04 -0.42
CA VAL A 153 -7.40 -3.14 1.02
C VAL A 153 -7.87 -4.48 1.58
N TRP A 154 -9.10 -4.89 1.28
CA TRP A 154 -9.61 -6.18 1.75
C TRP A 154 -8.84 -7.37 1.20
N THR A 155 -8.46 -7.34 -0.07
CA THR A 155 -7.69 -8.44 -0.69
C THR A 155 -6.28 -8.53 -0.08
N MET A 156 -5.62 -7.41 0.18
CA MET A 156 -4.34 -7.39 0.89
C MET A 156 -4.45 -7.97 2.31
N ILE A 157 -5.51 -7.60 3.06
CA ILE A 157 -5.72 -8.08 4.44
C ILE A 157 -6.05 -9.56 4.46
N LEU A 158 -7.07 -9.99 3.71
CA LEU A 158 -7.52 -11.38 3.71
C LEU A 158 -6.48 -12.34 3.09
N GLY A 159 -5.79 -11.89 2.03
CA GLY A 159 -4.73 -12.67 1.40
C GLY A 159 -3.55 -12.97 2.34
N SER A 160 -3.28 -12.11 3.31
CA SER A 160 -2.23 -12.32 4.30
C SER A 160 -2.61 -13.29 5.43
N VAL A 161 -3.89 -13.60 5.64
CA VAL A 161 -4.34 -14.53 6.69
C VAL A 161 -3.83 -15.94 6.46
N GLY A 162 -3.65 -16.37 5.20
CA GLY A 162 -3.13 -17.69 4.86
C GLY A 162 -1.70 -17.99 5.35
N TRP A 163 -0.93 -16.97 5.76
CA TRP A 163 0.40 -17.15 6.34
C TRP A 163 0.39 -17.42 7.86
N ILE A 164 -0.77 -17.29 8.51
CA ILE A 164 -0.94 -17.41 9.95
C ILE A 164 -1.43 -18.81 10.32
N ILE A 165 -2.01 -19.54 9.38
CA ILE A 165 -2.55 -20.89 9.51
C ILE A 165 -1.54 -21.92 9.01
#